data_801de61223e6c56a3e3dbc151474c85f
#
_entry.id   801de61223e6c56a3e3dbc151474c85f
#
_cell.length_a   1.000
_cell.length_b   1.000
_cell.length_c   1.000
_cell.angle_alpha   90.00
_cell.angle_beta   90.00
_cell.angle_gamma   90.00
#
_symmetry.space_group_name_H-M   'P 1'
#
loop_
_entity.id
_entity.type
_entity.pdbx_description
1 polymer ?
#
loop_
_entity_poly.entity_id
_entity_poly.type
_entity_poly.pdbx_seq_one_letter_code
_entity_poly.pdbx_strand_id
1 'polypeptide(L)'
;MKKTLMVVVAMLTSLTAAFANDYGKYYQNLPVKMEQPVLATIPDYSVNLTDFGAVGDGLTLNTEAFEKAIKDLDKKGGGHLIVPQGIWLTGLISLKDNIDLHLEKNAIILATPDRTQHFKTKDGVRDKKCSPLISASKRKNISITGEGIIDGNGAVWRPVKRSKVSDVEWKQYNEMGGTQTDGGKLWFPFNLKHFGNIADTPQAQESLRTHLIRLT
;
A
#
# COMPACT_ATOMS: atom_id res chain seq x y z
N MET A 1 64.15 -22.45 21.30
CA MET A 1 63.45 -22.15 20.02
C MET A 1 62.01 -21.80 20.31
N LYS A 2 61.69 -20.51 20.34
CA LYS A 2 60.33 -20.01 20.57
C LYS A 2 59.62 -19.86 19.22
N LYS A 3 58.55 -20.63 18.99
CA LYS A 3 57.70 -20.50 17.81
C LYS A 3 56.73 -19.36 18.03
N THR A 4 56.92 -18.27 17.32
CA THR A 4 55.98 -17.14 17.31
C THR A 4 54.79 -17.51 16.44
N LEU A 5 53.60 -17.65 17.04
CA LEU A 5 52.34 -17.89 16.32
C LEU A 5 51.80 -16.52 15.86
N MET A 6 51.87 -16.31 14.56
CA MET A 6 51.37 -15.10 13.92
C MET A 6 49.88 -15.30 13.68
N VAL A 7 49.04 -14.65 14.48
CA VAL A 7 47.60 -14.63 14.28
C VAL A 7 47.26 -13.57 13.21
N VAL A 8 46.90 -14.03 12.03
CA VAL A 8 46.39 -13.18 10.98
C VAL A 8 44.88 -12.95 11.27
N VAL A 9 44.56 -11.80 11.83
CA VAL A 9 43.16 -11.34 11.92
C VAL A 9 42.76 -10.82 10.54
N ALA A 10 42.01 -11.65 9.80
CA ALA A 10 41.35 -11.21 8.58
C ALA A 10 40.18 -10.32 8.99
N MET A 11 40.34 -9.00 8.88
CA MET A 11 39.18 -8.07 8.89
C MET A 11 38.37 -8.33 7.62
N LEU A 12 37.24 -9.05 7.76
CA LEU A 12 36.18 -9.01 6.78
C LEU A 12 35.53 -7.64 6.89
N THR A 13 36.00 -6.68 6.12
CA THR A 13 35.21 -5.49 5.80
C THR A 13 34.10 -5.94 4.87
N SER A 14 32.89 -6.13 5.42
CA SER A 14 31.68 -6.26 4.62
C SER A 14 31.49 -4.94 3.87
N LEU A 15 31.86 -4.97 2.58
CA LEU A 15 31.52 -3.91 1.64
C LEU A 15 30.00 -4.01 1.43
N THR A 16 29.23 -3.34 2.29
CA THR A 16 27.86 -3.00 1.97
C THR A 16 27.95 -2.00 0.83
N ALA A 17 27.85 -2.48 -0.40
CA ALA A 17 27.60 -1.63 -1.55
C ALA A 17 26.20 -1.02 -1.31
N ALA A 18 26.17 0.12 -0.64
CA ALA A 18 25.03 0.99 -0.69
C ALA A 18 24.83 1.30 -2.18
N PHE A 19 23.79 0.73 -2.78
CA PHE A 19 23.28 1.19 -4.06
C PHE A 19 22.72 2.59 -3.81
N ALA A 20 23.60 3.57 -3.69
CA ALA A 20 23.23 4.96 -3.79
C ALA A 20 22.74 5.13 -5.22
N ASN A 21 21.43 5.07 -5.41
CA ASN A 21 20.83 5.45 -6.66
C ASN A 21 21.30 6.88 -6.94
N ASP A 22 22.19 7.02 -7.93
CA ASP A 22 22.65 8.34 -8.34
C ASP A 22 21.52 9.09 -9.04
N TYR A 23 20.70 9.75 -8.23
CA TYR A 23 19.66 10.63 -8.72
C TYR A 23 20.23 11.92 -9.32
N GLY A 24 21.54 12.22 -9.14
CA GLY A 24 22.17 13.41 -9.65
C GLY A 24 21.98 13.62 -11.15
N LYS A 25 21.95 12.54 -11.92
CA LYS A 25 21.71 12.57 -13.37
C LYS A 25 20.38 13.19 -13.77
N TYR A 26 19.33 13.11 -12.93
CA TYR A 26 18.02 13.68 -13.21
C TYR A 26 17.94 15.18 -12.93
N TYR A 27 18.96 15.75 -12.26
CA TYR A 27 19.07 17.16 -11.91
C TYR A 27 20.06 17.92 -12.79
N GLN A 28 20.65 17.23 -13.78
CA GLN A 28 21.55 17.84 -14.75
C GLN A 28 20.77 18.47 -15.93
N ASN A 29 21.21 19.63 -16.37
CA ASN A 29 20.64 20.33 -17.53
C ASN A 29 19.14 20.67 -17.44
N LEU A 30 18.61 20.85 -16.24
CA LEU A 30 17.24 21.31 -16.06
C LEU A 30 17.10 22.78 -16.44
N PRO A 31 15.96 23.20 -17.07
CA PRO A 31 15.72 24.59 -17.42
C PRO A 31 15.62 25.52 -16.21
N VAL A 32 15.34 24.95 -15.03
CA VAL A 32 15.31 25.65 -13.75
C VAL A 32 16.12 24.85 -12.75
N LYS A 33 16.96 25.54 -11.96
CA LYS A 33 17.73 24.89 -10.89
C LYS A 33 16.76 24.33 -9.84
N MET A 34 16.82 23.01 -9.61
CA MET A 34 16.07 22.32 -8.57
C MET A 34 17.03 21.76 -7.53
N GLU A 35 16.64 21.82 -6.27
CA GLU A 35 17.37 21.16 -5.20
C GLU A 35 17.05 19.67 -5.18
N GLN A 36 18.05 18.83 -4.92
CA GLN A 36 17.83 17.39 -4.77
C GLN A 36 17.08 17.13 -3.45
N PRO A 37 16.06 16.26 -3.45
CA PRO A 37 15.38 15.90 -2.22
C PRO A 37 16.31 15.14 -1.27
N VAL A 38 16.16 15.36 0.01
CA VAL A 38 16.81 14.56 1.04
C VAL A 38 16.09 13.21 1.09
N LEU A 39 16.86 12.14 0.89
CA LEU A 39 16.30 10.78 0.99
C LEU A 39 16.02 10.42 2.45
N ALA A 40 14.99 9.59 2.65
CA ALA A 40 14.68 9.06 3.97
C ALA A 40 15.84 8.20 4.49
N THR A 41 16.19 8.37 5.77
CA THR A 41 17.14 7.51 6.45
C THR A 41 16.37 6.49 7.27
N ILE A 42 16.36 5.25 6.82
CA ILE A 42 15.65 4.15 7.45
C ILE A 42 16.61 3.37 8.34
N PRO A 43 16.23 2.97 9.58
CA PRO A 43 17.04 2.11 10.43
C PRO A 43 17.31 0.75 9.77
N ASP A 44 18.51 0.21 9.97
CA ASP A 44 18.95 -1.07 9.44
C ASP A 44 18.38 -2.25 10.26
N TYR A 45 17.05 -2.35 10.29
CA TYR A 45 16.31 -3.45 10.88
C TYR A 45 15.24 -3.89 9.88
N SER A 46 15.14 -5.18 9.63
CA SER A 46 14.22 -5.72 8.62
C SER A 46 13.35 -6.82 9.18
N VAL A 47 12.11 -6.86 8.75
CA VAL A 47 11.19 -7.97 9.03
C VAL A 47 10.55 -8.43 7.72
N ASN A 48 10.30 -9.73 7.62
CA ASN A 48 9.58 -10.30 6.49
C ASN A 48 8.08 -10.38 6.81
N LEU A 49 7.24 -9.99 5.87
CA LEU A 49 5.78 -10.00 6.05
C LEU A 49 5.24 -11.39 6.41
N THR A 50 5.88 -12.46 5.89
CA THR A 50 5.52 -13.85 6.19
C THR A 50 5.71 -14.23 7.65
N ASP A 51 6.63 -13.59 8.38
CA ASP A 51 6.89 -13.87 9.79
C ASP A 51 5.70 -13.47 10.68
N PHE A 52 4.78 -12.68 10.14
CA PHE A 52 3.54 -12.24 10.81
C PHE A 52 2.29 -13.00 10.34
N GLY A 53 2.48 -14.12 9.64
CA GLY A 53 1.42 -15.02 9.22
C GLY A 53 0.75 -14.60 7.90
N ALA A 54 1.37 -13.72 7.10
CA ALA A 54 0.86 -13.37 5.79
C ALA A 54 1.03 -14.51 4.79
N VAL A 55 0.08 -14.61 3.85
CA VAL A 55 0.07 -15.60 2.77
C VAL A 55 -0.09 -14.89 1.43
N GLY A 56 0.89 -15.07 0.54
CA GLY A 56 0.96 -14.40 -0.77
C GLY A 56 0.23 -15.13 -1.90
N ASP A 57 -0.98 -15.64 -1.63
CA ASP A 57 -1.77 -16.46 -2.55
C ASP A 57 -2.82 -15.67 -3.37
N GLY A 58 -2.95 -14.37 -3.13
CA GLY A 58 -3.96 -13.51 -3.76
C GLY A 58 -5.38 -13.68 -3.23
N LEU A 59 -5.61 -14.54 -2.26
CA LEU A 59 -6.92 -14.89 -1.69
C LEU A 59 -7.02 -14.56 -0.20
N THR A 60 -5.96 -14.85 0.55
CA THR A 60 -5.90 -14.63 2.00
C THR A 60 -5.76 -13.14 2.30
N LEU A 61 -6.64 -12.59 3.15
CA LEU A 61 -6.57 -11.20 3.58
C LEU A 61 -5.45 -11.00 4.59
N ASN A 62 -4.47 -10.17 4.25
CA ASN A 62 -3.23 -9.96 5.01
C ASN A 62 -3.21 -8.65 5.82
N THR A 63 -4.33 -7.94 5.96
CA THR A 63 -4.38 -6.63 6.65
C THR A 63 -3.79 -6.71 8.05
N GLU A 64 -4.15 -7.73 8.82
CA GLU A 64 -3.66 -7.93 10.19
C GLU A 64 -2.16 -8.23 10.24
N ALA A 65 -1.63 -8.97 9.26
CA ALA A 65 -0.20 -9.27 9.17
C ALA A 65 0.61 -7.99 8.89
N PHE A 66 0.14 -7.13 7.97
CA PHE A 66 0.74 -5.81 7.74
C PHE A 66 0.72 -4.96 9.01
N GLU A 67 -0.40 -4.92 9.72
CA GLU A 67 -0.51 -4.16 10.98
C GLU A 67 0.47 -4.66 12.05
N LYS A 68 0.61 -5.96 12.22
CA LYS A 68 1.54 -6.57 13.18
C LYS A 68 3.00 -6.26 12.81
N ALA A 69 3.37 -6.39 11.55
CA ALA A 69 4.70 -6.10 11.06
C ALA A 69 5.08 -4.63 11.26
N ILE A 70 4.19 -3.70 10.86
CA ILE A 70 4.39 -2.27 11.05
C ILE A 70 4.48 -1.91 12.54
N LYS A 71 3.68 -2.55 13.40
CA LYS A 71 3.73 -2.33 14.84
C LYS A 71 5.04 -2.84 15.46
N ASP A 72 5.61 -3.92 14.95
CA ASP A 72 6.92 -4.42 15.39
C ASP A 72 8.02 -3.44 15.01
N LEU A 73 8.06 -3.00 13.76
CA LEU A 73 8.98 -1.98 13.28
C LEU A 73 8.87 -0.67 14.09
N ASP A 74 7.66 -0.19 14.34
CA ASP A 74 7.41 1.04 15.13
C ASP A 74 8.02 0.94 16.55
N LYS A 75 7.88 -0.22 17.21
CA LYS A 75 8.49 -0.48 18.52
C LYS A 75 10.03 -0.49 18.49
N LYS A 76 10.62 -0.81 17.34
CA LYS A 76 12.07 -0.84 17.12
C LYS A 76 12.63 0.50 16.63
N GLY A 77 11.77 1.50 16.45
CA GLY A 77 12.14 2.83 15.96
C GLY A 77 12.14 2.97 14.44
N GLY A 78 11.67 1.96 13.71
CA GLY A 78 11.58 1.91 12.25
C GLY A 78 12.29 0.72 11.65
N GLY A 79 12.42 0.70 10.31
CA GLY A 79 13.09 -0.36 9.56
C GLY A 79 12.39 -0.71 8.25
N HIS A 80 12.78 -1.83 7.66
CA HIS A 80 12.30 -2.28 6.37
C HIS A 80 11.25 -3.39 6.54
N LEU A 81 10.03 -3.17 6.03
CA LEU A 81 9.03 -4.22 5.87
C LEU A 81 9.22 -4.87 4.49
N ILE A 82 9.79 -6.06 4.48
CA ILE A 82 10.00 -6.82 3.26
C ILE A 82 8.72 -7.55 2.87
N VAL A 83 8.23 -7.24 1.68
CA VAL A 83 7.10 -7.91 1.04
C VAL A 83 7.67 -8.82 -0.04
N PRO A 84 7.76 -10.14 0.18
CA PRO A 84 8.40 -11.05 -0.77
C PRO A 84 7.52 -11.31 -1.99
N GLN A 85 8.06 -12.02 -2.96
CA GLN A 85 7.33 -12.47 -4.15
C GLN A 85 5.98 -13.11 -3.77
N GLY A 86 4.90 -12.75 -4.47
CA GLY A 86 3.54 -13.27 -4.24
C GLY A 86 2.47 -12.19 -4.48
N ILE A 87 1.21 -12.57 -4.33
CA ILE A 87 0.07 -11.65 -4.42
C ILE A 87 -0.52 -11.47 -3.03
N TRP A 88 -0.33 -10.30 -2.45
CA TRP A 88 -0.67 -9.98 -1.07
C TRP A 88 -1.98 -9.20 -1.01
N LEU A 89 -3.11 -9.92 -0.95
CA LEU A 89 -4.42 -9.29 -0.81
C LEU A 89 -4.54 -8.61 0.55
N THR A 90 -4.88 -7.32 0.57
CA THR A 90 -4.93 -6.56 1.82
C THR A 90 -5.97 -5.44 1.80
N GLY A 91 -6.41 -5.04 2.98
CA GLY A 91 -7.08 -3.76 3.24
C GLY A 91 -6.06 -2.64 3.46
N LEU A 92 -6.31 -1.80 4.46
CA LEU A 92 -5.49 -0.60 4.71
C LEU A 92 -4.11 -0.93 5.26
N ILE A 93 -3.10 -0.23 4.75
CA ILE A 93 -1.74 -0.20 5.28
C ILE A 93 -1.46 1.21 5.81
N SER A 94 -1.20 1.33 7.12
CA SER A 94 -0.92 2.62 7.77
C SER A 94 0.53 2.65 8.25
N LEU A 95 1.40 3.30 7.48
CA LEU A 95 2.83 3.40 7.78
C LEU A 95 3.08 4.30 9.00
N LYS A 96 4.18 4.03 9.69
CA LYS A 96 4.70 4.77 10.84
C LYS A 96 6.01 5.44 10.47
N ASP A 97 6.57 6.22 11.41
CA ASP A 97 7.84 6.91 11.20
C ASP A 97 8.97 5.92 10.91
N ASN A 98 9.91 6.33 10.07
CA ASN A 98 11.13 5.60 9.74
C ASN A 98 10.88 4.21 9.13
N ILE A 99 9.80 4.03 8.37
CA ILE A 99 9.48 2.75 7.74
C ILE A 99 9.66 2.84 6.23
N ASP A 100 10.37 1.86 5.70
CA ASP A 100 10.42 1.50 4.29
C ASP A 100 9.52 0.29 4.02
N LEU A 101 8.55 0.45 3.13
CA LEU A 101 7.77 -0.64 2.57
C LEU A 101 8.50 -1.14 1.33
N HIS A 102 9.28 -2.22 1.48
CA HIS A 102 10.09 -2.77 0.41
C HIS A 102 9.38 -3.95 -0.28
N LEU A 103 9.08 -3.78 -1.56
CA LEU A 103 8.46 -4.82 -2.37
C LEU A 103 9.54 -5.52 -3.20
N GLU A 104 9.79 -6.79 -2.92
CA GLU A 104 10.68 -7.59 -3.76
C GLU A 104 10.15 -7.71 -5.19
N LYS A 105 11.01 -8.12 -6.10
CA LYS A 105 10.63 -8.41 -7.48
C LYS A 105 9.50 -9.46 -7.51
N ASN A 106 8.47 -9.22 -8.34
CA ASN A 106 7.26 -10.03 -8.45
C ASN A 106 6.37 -10.03 -7.18
N ALA A 107 6.60 -9.15 -6.23
CA ALA A 107 5.62 -8.88 -5.17
C ALA A 107 4.49 -8.01 -5.72
N ILE A 108 3.24 -8.35 -5.41
CA ILE A 108 2.06 -7.55 -5.74
C ILE A 108 1.27 -7.32 -4.46
N ILE A 109 1.18 -6.08 -4.00
CA ILE A 109 0.19 -5.69 -3.00
C ILE A 109 -1.12 -5.41 -3.73
N LEU A 110 -2.14 -6.23 -3.48
CA LEU A 110 -3.44 -6.14 -4.14
C LEU A 110 -4.49 -5.64 -3.14
N ALA A 111 -5.17 -4.53 -3.46
CA ALA A 111 -6.27 -4.06 -2.64
C ALA A 111 -7.46 -5.03 -2.68
N THR A 112 -8.02 -5.34 -1.51
CA THR A 112 -9.19 -6.20 -1.43
C THR A 112 -10.40 -5.57 -2.14
N PRO A 113 -11.22 -6.38 -2.86
CA PRO A 113 -12.48 -5.90 -3.43
C PRO A 113 -13.54 -5.61 -2.36
N ASP A 114 -13.35 -6.08 -1.13
CA ASP A 114 -14.23 -5.75 -0.02
C ASP A 114 -14.02 -4.30 0.42
N ARG A 115 -14.92 -3.42 -0.02
CA ARG A 115 -14.85 -1.99 0.27
C ARG A 115 -14.98 -1.67 1.75
N THR A 116 -15.55 -2.56 2.56
CA THR A 116 -15.67 -2.35 4.01
C THR A 116 -14.31 -2.30 4.69
N GLN A 117 -13.30 -2.96 4.12
CA GLN A 117 -11.92 -2.98 4.58
C GLN A 117 -11.15 -1.68 4.29
N HIS A 118 -11.75 -0.75 3.55
CA HIS A 118 -11.12 0.54 3.21
C HIS A 118 -11.59 1.70 4.11
N PHE A 119 -12.17 1.39 5.26
CA PHE A 119 -12.56 2.39 6.25
C PHE A 119 -11.81 2.18 7.55
N LYS A 120 -11.23 3.25 8.07
CA LYS A 120 -10.68 3.20 9.43
C LYS A 120 -11.82 3.10 10.43
N THR A 121 -11.58 2.33 11.47
CA THR A 121 -12.50 2.22 12.61
C THR A 121 -11.76 2.69 13.86
N LYS A 122 -12.38 3.62 14.58
CA LYS A 122 -11.89 4.11 15.87
C LYS A 122 -13.01 3.97 16.90
N ASP A 123 -12.69 3.31 18.02
CA ASP A 123 -13.63 3.10 19.12
C ASP A 123 -14.97 2.46 18.67
N GLY A 124 -14.89 1.51 17.73
CA GLY A 124 -16.05 0.84 17.13
C GLY A 124 -16.81 1.68 16.10
N VAL A 125 -16.44 2.93 15.89
CA VAL A 125 -17.07 3.82 14.90
C VAL A 125 -16.24 3.85 13.63
N ARG A 126 -16.88 3.51 12.51
CA ARG A 126 -16.25 3.53 11.19
C ARG A 126 -16.26 4.95 10.62
N ASP A 127 -15.16 5.34 9.99
CA ASP A 127 -15.07 6.62 9.28
C ASP A 127 -16.11 6.73 8.16
N LYS A 128 -16.55 7.96 7.90
CA LYS A 128 -17.51 8.26 6.83
C LYS A 128 -16.88 8.26 5.43
N LYS A 129 -15.56 8.28 5.34
CA LYS A 129 -14.81 8.32 4.07
C LYS A 129 -13.87 7.14 3.96
N CYS A 130 -13.72 6.62 2.73
CA CYS A 130 -12.71 5.63 2.44
C CYS A 130 -11.30 6.19 2.71
N SER A 131 -10.48 5.37 3.32
CA SER A 131 -9.05 5.66 3.53
C SER A 131 -8.25 5.14 2.34
N PRO A 132 -7.11 5.77 2.00
CA PRO A 132 -6.18 5.26 1.01
C PRO A 132 -5.68 3.86 1.37
N LEU A 133 -5.38 3.03 0.36
CA LEU A 133 -4.80 1.71 0.59
C LEU A 133 -3.53 1.82 1.44
N ILE A 134 -2.61 2.70 1.05
CA ILE A 134 -1.41 3.00 1.82
C ILE A 134 -1.48 4.44 2.29
N SER A 135 -1.28 4.65 3.58
CA SER A 135 -1.32 5.98 4.18
C SER A 135 -0.23 6.21 5.20
N ALA A 136 0.31 7.45 5.23
CA ALA A 136 1.11 7.96 6.32
C ALA A 136 0.69 9.41 6.58
N SER A 137 0.19 9.71 7.76
CA SER A 137 -0.24 11.06 8.12
C SER A 137 0.61 11.60 9.26
N LYS A 138 1.22 12.79 9.05
CA LYS A 138 2.14 13.43 10.00
C LYS A 138 3.29 12.50 10.40
N ARG A 139 3.85 11.78 9.41
CA ARG A 139 4.95 10.82 9.60
C ARG A 139 6.21 11.31 8.89
N LYS A 140 7.37 10.87 9.37
CA LYS A 140 8.69 11.24 8.83
C LYS A 140 9.44 10.00 8.37
N ASN A 141 10.36 10.19 7.42
CA ASN A 141 11.24 9.14 6.90
C ASN A 141 10.44 7.93 6.41
N ILE A 142 9.51 8.16 5.47
CA ILE A 142 8.74 7.11 4.83
C ILE A 142 9.34 6.84 3.45
N SER A 143 9.55 5.58 3.13
CA SER A 143 9.89 5.14 1.78
C SER A 143 9.03 3.98 1.32
N ILE A 144 8.89 3.87 0.02
CA ILE A 144 8.33 2.71 -0.67
C ILE A 144 9.34 2.37 -1.76
N THR A 145 9.94 1.20 -1.67
CA THR A 145 11.08 0.80 -2.50
C THR A 145 10.87 -0.58 -3.12
N GLY A 146 11.84 -1.00 -3.96
CA GLY A 146 11.85 -2.31 -4.60
C GLY A 146 11.27 -2.31 -6.00
N GLU A 147 11.00 -3.51 -6.54
CA GLU A 147 10.59 -3.73 -7.93
C GLU A 147 9.17 -4.33 -8.06
N GLY A 148 8.42 -4.38 -6.95
CA GLY A 148 7.07 -4.92 -6.93
C GLY A 148 6.01 -3.94 -7.43
N ILE A 149 4.76 -4.37 -7.35
CA ILE A 149 3.58 -3.63 -7.85
C ILE A 149 2.63 -3.36 -6.69
N ILE A 150 2.02 -2.17 -6.68
CA ILE A 150 0.91 -1.82 -5.81
C ILE A 150 -0.33 -1.65 -6.70
N ASP A 151 -1.27 -2.58 -6.59
CA ASP A 151 -2.51 -2.58 -7.36
C ASP A 151 -3.70 -2.21 -6.46
N GLY A 152 -4.32 -1.09 -6.73
CA GLY A 152 -5.51 -0.61 -6.03
C GLY A 152 -6.80 -1.33 -6.40
N ASN A 153 -6.75 -2.35 -7.26
CA ASN A 153 -7.92 -3.10 -7.75
C ASN A 153 -9.03 -2.16 -8.25
N GLY A 154 -8.64 -1.16 -9.05
CA GLY A 154 -9.50 -0.04 -9.43
C GLY A 154 -10.78 -0.43 -10.15
N ALA A 155 -10.85 -1.63 -10.73
CA ALA A 155 -12.04 -2.11 -11.44
C ALA A 155 -13.26 -2.19 -10.52
N VAL A 156 -13.08 -2.61 -9.25
CA VAL A 156 -14.17 -2.74 -8.28
C VAL A 156 -14.74 -1.40 -7.78
N TRP A 157 -14.06 -0.31 -8.10
CA TRP A 157 -14.46 1.06 -7.72
C TRP A 157 -15.14 1.84 -8.85
N ARG A 158 -15.22 1.25 -10.05
CA ARG A 158 -15.73 1.96 -11.24
C ARG A 158 -17.24 1.79 -11.38
N PRO A 159 -17.93 2.82 -11.85
CA PRO A 159 -19.32 2.66 -12.28
C PRO A 159 -19.39 1.80 -13.56
N VAL A 160 -20.47 1.08 -13.70
CA VAL A 160 -20.77 0.24 -14.86
C VAL A 160 -21.89 0.90 -15.67
N LYS A 161 -21.66 1.10 -16.97
CA LYS A 161 -22.67 1.61 -17.89
C LYS A 161 -23.57 0.45 -18.35
N ARG A 162 -24.89 0.61 -18.24
CA ARG A 162 -25.86 -0.39 -18.72
C ARG A 162 -25.61 -0.80 -20.18
N SER A 163 -25.24 0.14 -21.03
CA SER A 163 -24.99 -0.10 -22.46
C SER A 163 -23.71 -0.89 -22.77
N LYS A 164 -22.91 -1.23 -21.77
CA LYS A 164 -21.62 -1.94 -21.92
C LYS A 164 -21.65 -3.38 -21.39
N VAL A 165 -22.80 -3.82 -20.90
CA VAL A 165 -22.99 -5.14 -20.29
C VAL A 165 -24.27 -5.79 -20.81
N SER A 166 -24.32 -7.11 -20.78
CA SER A 166 -25.50 -7.91 -21.10
C SER A 166 -26.58 -7.77 -20.03
N ASP A 167 -27.79 -8.24 -20.31
CA ASP A 167 -28.88 -8.28 -19.34
C ASP A 167 -28.54 -9.15 -18.13
N VAL A 168 -27.84 -10.26 -18.36
CA VAL A 168 -27.41 -11.17 -17.29
C VAL A 168 -26.41 -10.49 -16.37
N GLU A 169 -25.36 -9.86 -16.91
CA GLU A 169 -24.37 -9.13 -16.12
C GLU A 169 -25.00 -7.95 -15.38
N TRP A 170 -25.90 -7.22 -16.03
CA TRP A 170 -26.61 -6.12 -15.38
C TRP A 170 -27.44 -6.58 -14.18
N LYS A 171 -28.10 -7.73 -14.30
CA LYS A 171 -28.83 -8.35 -13.20
C LYS A 171 -27.88 -8.71 -12.06
N GLN A 172 -26.74 -9.34 -12.38
CA GLN A 172 -25.71 -9.69 -11.38
C GLN A 172 -25.17 -8.47 -10.63
N TYR A 173 -24.86 -7.37 -11.35
CA TYR A 173 -24.43 -6.12 -10.69
C TYR A 173 -25.48 -5.60 -9.71
N ASN A 174 -26.75 -5.65 -10.06
CA ASN A 174 -27.83 -5.19 -9.18
C ASN A 174 -28.02 -6.10 -7.96
N GLU A 175 -27.82 -7.41 -8.12
CA GLU A 175 -27.86 -8.39 -7.02
C GLU A 175 -26.68 -8.21 -6.05
N MET A 176 -25.54 -7.72 -6.52
CA MET A 176 -24.42 -7.35 -5.66
C MET A 176 -24.69 -6.12 -4.76
N GLY A 177 -25.80 -5.46 -4.92
CA GLY A 177 -26.12 -4.19 -4.25
C GLY A 177 -25.64 -2.99 -5.08
N GLY A 178 -25.27 -1.91 -4.42
CA GLY A 178 -24.86 -0.68 -5.12
C GLY A 178 -26.05 0.26 -5.41
N THR A 179 -25.81 1.23 -6.27
CA THR A 179 -26.80 2.26 -6.58
C THR A 179 -26.90 2.52 -8.07
N GLN A 180 -28.11 2.49 -8.61
CA GLN A 180 -28.37 2.94 -9.98
C GLN A 180 -28.59 4.45 -10.01
N THR A 181 -28.05 5.11 -11.02
CA THR A 181 -28.23 6.54 -11.31
C THR A 181 -28.50 6.76 -12.80
N ASP A 182 -28.78 7.99 -13.17
CA ASP A 182 -29.03 8.37 -14.57
C ASP A 182 -30.17 7.56 -15.21
N GLY A 183 -31.29 7.45 -14.50
CA GLY A 183 -32.46 6.68 -14.98
C GLY A 183 -32.17 5.20 -15.20
N GLY A 184 -31.29 4.58 -14.44
CA GLY A 184 -30.89 3.18 -14.57
C GLY A 184 -29.82 2.92 -15.60
N LYS A 185 -29.15 3.94 -16.14
CA LYS A 185 -28.09 3.79 -17.14
C LYS A 185 -26.71 3.56 -16.55
N LEU A 186 -26.52 3.91 -15.28
CA LEU A 186 -25.27 3.72 -14.55
C LEU A 186 -25.52 2.93 -13.27
N TRP A 187 -24.67 1.97 -12.98
CA TRP A 187 -24.61 1.29 -11.71
C TRP A 187 -23.29 1.64 -11.03
N PHE A 188 -23.39 2.05 -9.76
CA PHE A 188 -22.23 2.30 -8.90
C PHE A 188 -22.10 1.20 -7.85
N PRO A 189 -20.88 0.75 -7.55
CA PRO A 189 -20.64 -0.33 -6.61
C PRO A 189 -20.89 0.05 -5.14
N PHE A 190 -21.39 1.25 -4.87
CA PHE A 190 -21.61 1.75 -3.53
C PHE A 190 -23.08 1.63 -3.13
N ASN A 191 -23.31 1.01 -1.99
CA ASN A 191 -24.61 1.09 -1.33
C ASN A 191 -24.60 2.25 -0.34
N LEU A 192 -25.35 3.30 -0.64
CA LEU A 192 -25.42 4.52 0.15
C LEU A 192 -25.84 4.28 1.61
N LYS A 193 -26.68 3.27 1.85
CA LYS A 193 -27.12 2.90 3.20
C LYS A 193 -25.99 2.30 4.06
N HIS A 194 -25.01 1.62 3.44
CA HIS A 194 -23.91 0.99 4.16
C HIS A 194 -22.84 1.99 4.60
N PHE A 195 -22.71 3.12 3.92
CA PHE A 195 -21.62 4.07 4.16
C PHE A 195 -22.04 5.32 4.94
N GLY A 196 -23.32 5.44 5.29
CA GLY A 196 -23.81 6.56 6.11
C GLY A 196 -23.69 7.94 5.43
N ASN A 197 -23.24 7.99 4.17
CA ASN A 197 -23.14 9.19 3.37
C ASN A 197 -24.20 9.16 2.28
N ILE A 198 -24.94 10.21 2.15
CA ILE A 198 -25.86 10.41 1.04
C ILE A 198 -25.01 10.87 -0.15
N ALA A 199 -24.62 9.95 -1.01
CA ALA A 199 -24.02 10.25 -2.30
C ALA A 199 -25.07 10.04 -3.38
N ASP A 200 -25.96 11.00 -3.51
CA ASP A 200 -27.12 10.99 -4.41
C ASP A 200 -26.79 11.48 -5.84
N THR A 201 -25.59 12.02 -6.02
CA THR A 201 -25.10 12.46 -7.32
C THR A 201 -23.90 11.66 -7.79
N PRO A 202 -23.65 11.53 -9.12
CA PRO A 202 -22.46 10.89 -9.64
C PRO A 202 -21.15 11.48 -9.09
N GLN A 203 -21.10 12.79 -8.87
CA GLN A 203 -19.92 13.47 -8.32
C GLN A 203 -19.69 13.10 -6.85
N ALA A 204 -20.76 13.02 -6.05
CA ALA A 204 -20.66 12.59 -4.66
C ALA A 204 -20.23 11.13 -4.55
N GLN A 205 -20.74 10.26 -5.43
CA GLN A 205 -20.33 8.85 -5.50
C GLN A 205 -18.88 8.68 -5.93
N GLU A 206 -18.41 9.49 -6.89
CA GLU A 206 -17.02 9.53 -7.29
C GLU A 206 -16.10 9.92 -6.13
N SER A 207 -16.54 10.80 -5.24
CA SER A 207 -15.80 11.23 -4.05
C SER A 207 -15.59 10.11 -3.02
N LEU A 208 -16.31 9.00 -3.12
CA LEU A 208 -16.13 7.82 -2.28
C LEU A 208 -14.96 6.95 -2.74
N ARG A 209 -14.41 7.16 -3.93
CA ARG A 209 -13.20 6.46 -4.36
C ARG A 209 -12.03 6.82 -3.48
N THR A 210 -11.26 5.81 -3.15
CA THR A 210 -10.05 6.01 -2.35
C THR A 210 -8.85 6.35 -3.23
N HIS A 211 -7.85 6.98 -2.64
CA HIS A 211 -6.54 7.12 -3.25
C HIS A 211 -5.75 5.83 -3.05
N LEU A 212 -4.85 5.52 -3.99
CA LEU A 212 -3.95 4.38 -3.82
C LEU A 212 -2.96 4.63 -2.67
N ILE A 213 -2.27 5.77 -2.71
CA ILE A 213 -1.28 6.18 -1.72
C ILE A 213 -1.56 7.62 -1.30
N ARG A 214 -1.49 7.91 0.00
CA ARG A 214 -1.59 9.26 0.55
C ARG A 214 -0.63 9.46 1.69
N LEU A 215 0.37 10.29 1.46
CA LEU A 215 1.37 10.73 2.43
C LEU A 215 1.10 12.21 2.77
N THR A 216 0.88 12.56 4.04
CA THR A 216 0.50 13.92 4.47
C THR A 216 1.11 14.29 5.82
#